data_ae138eebfdf61533545ff9ab06bfea66
#
_entry.id   ae138eebfdf61533545ff9ab06bfea66
#
_cell.length_a   1.000
_cell.length_b   1.000
_cell.length_c   1.000
_cell.angle_alpha   90.00
_cell.angle_beta   90.00
_cell.angle_gamma   90.00
#
_symmetry.space_group_name_H-M   'P 1'
#
loop_
_entity.id
_entity.type
_entity.pdbx_description
1 polymer ?
#
loop_
_entity_poly.entity_id
_entity_poly.type
_entity_poly.pdbx_seq_one_letter_code
_entity_poly.pdbx_strand_id
1 'polypeptide(L)'
;MKEKITQTAGRQQLGEFAPMFAHLNDDVLFGEVWNEEAIDVKTKCIITVVSLMASGITDSSLSYHLQNAKNHGVTKEEIAAIITHATMYVGWPKGWAVFRQAKEIWND
;
A
#
# COMPACT_ATOMS: atom_id res chain seq x y z
N MET A 1 -6.29 -21.63 -4.96
CA MET A 1 -5.97 -21.34 -3.55
C MET A 1 -5.31 -19.97 -3.46
N LYS A 2 -5.82 -19.13 -2.63
CA LYS A 2 -5.25 -17.81 -2.45
C LYS A 2 -3.98 -17.87 -1.60
N GLU A 3 -2.98 -17.12 -2.00
CA GLU A 3 -1.78 -16.97 -1.22
C GLU A 3 -2.09 -16.16 0.05
N LYS A 4 -1.62 -16.65 1.17
CA LYS A 4 -1.81 -15.97 2.44
C LYS A 4 -0.78 -14.87 2.62
N ILE A 5 -1.25 -13.68 3.01
CA ILE A 5 -0.37 -12.57 3.32
C ILE A 5 0.24 -12.79 4.70
N THR A 6 1.56 -12.63 4.80
CA THR A 6 2.29 -12.69 6.07
C THR A 6 3.25 -11.53 6.17
N GLN A 7 3.49 -11.04 7.38
CA GLN A 7 4.44 -9.97 7.63
C GLN A 7 5.07 -10.15 9.01
N THR A 8 6.36 -9.87 9.10
CA THR A 8 7.10 -9.94 10.36
C THR A 8 7.90 -8.66 10.64
N ALA A 9 7.72 -7.62 9.81
CA ALA A 9 8.49 -6.38 9.95
C ALA A 9 8.25 -5.70 11.30
N GLY A 10 7.03 -5.80 11.85
CA GLY A 10 6.75 -5.22 13.15
C GLY A 10 7.61 -5.82 14.25
N ARG A 11 7.65 -7.15 14.30
CA ARG A 11 8.49 -7.84 15.29
C ARG A 11 9.96 -7.57 15.09
N GLN A 12 10.41 -7.56 13.83
CA GLN A 12 11.82 -7.35 13.51
C GLN A 12 12.29 -5.95 13.89
N GLN A 13 11.48 -4.94 13.66
CA GLN A 13 11.87 -3.55 13.86
C GLN A 13 11.46 -3.00 15.23
N LEU A 14 10.32 -3.42 15.75
CA LEU A 14 9.72 -2.81 16.93
C LEU A 14 9.30 -3.81 18.01
N GLY A 15 9.65 -5.10 17.86
CA GLY A 15 9.19 -6.13 18.79
C GLY A 15 9.58 -5.89 20.22
N GLU A 16 10.80 -5.35 20.47
CA GLU A 16 11.25 -5.06 21.82
C GLU A 16 10.77 -3.72 22.33
N PHE A 17 10.70 -2.72 21.44
CA PHE A 17 10.30 -1.37 21.83
C PHE A 17 8.79 -1.22 21.99
N ALA A 18 8.03 -1.81 21.09
CA ALA A 18 6.57 -1.65 21.05
C ALA A 18 5.91 -2.98 20.71
N PRO A 19 5.92 -3.96 21.64
CA PRO A 19 5.44 -5.32 21.34
C PRO A 19 3.95 -5.39 20.95
N MET A 20 3.10 -4.56 21.55
CA MET A 20 1.68 -4.53 21.16
C MET A 20 1.52 -4.00 19.74
N PHE A 21 2.24 -2.93 19.39
CA PHE A 21 2.20 -2.41 18.01
C PHE A 21 2.70 -3.45 17.01
N ALA A 22 3.80 -4.13 17.34
CA ALA A 22 4.35 -5.17 16.47
C ALA A 22 3.34 -6.31 16.25
N HIS A 23 2.67 -6.74 17.32
CA HIS A 23 1.61 -7.74 17.24
C HIS A 23 0.46 -7.29 16.34
N LEU A 24 -0.02 -6.07 16.55
CA LEU A 24 -1.12 -5.54 15.76
C LEU A 24 -0.75 -5.42 14.28
N ASN A 25 0.49 -4.99 13.99
CA ASN A 25 0.97 -4.89 12.63
C ASN A 25 1.05 -6.27 11.96
N ASP A 26 1.73 -7.22 12.60
CA ASP A 26 2.04 -8.49 11.96
C ASP A 26 0.86 -9.46 11.99
N ASP A 27 0.21 -9.61 13.14
CA ASP A 27 -0.79 -10.65 13.33
C ASP A 27 -2.21 -10.19 13.00
N VAL A 28 -2.53 -8.92 13.25
CA VAL A 28 -3.87 -8.41 13.03
C VAL A 28 -4.00 -7.73 11.66
N LEU A 29 -3.22 -6.68 11.42
CA LEU A 29 -3.31 -5.96 10.14
C LEU A 29 -2.97 -6.90 8.98
N PHE A 30 -1.76 -7.45 8.96
CA PHE A 30 -1.34 -8.29 7.86
C PHE A 30 -1.81 -9.73 7.97
N GLY A 31 -1.95 -10.26 9.19
CA GLY A 31 -2.38 -11.65 9.39
C GLY A 31 -3.87 -11.87 9.24
N GLU A 32 -4.68 -10.88 9.58
CA GLU A 32 -6.14 -11.00 9.53
C GLU A 32 -6.79 -10.08 8.51
N VAL A 33 -6.54 -8.76 8.59
CA VAL A 33 -7.25 -7.78 7.75
C VAL A 33 -6.87 -7.94 6.29
N TRP A 34 -5.58 -8.08 5.98
CA TRP A 34 -5.12 -8.29 4.61
C TRP A 34 -5.55 -9.64 4.03
N ASN A 35 -5.89 -10.60 4.88
CA ASN A 35 -6.33 -11.94 4.44
C ASN A 35 -7.85 -12.09 4.42
N GLU A 36 -8.60 -11.06 4.77
CA GLU A 36 -10.05 -11.07 4.66
C GLU A 36 -10.44 -11.16 3.18
N GLU A 37 -11.43 -11.99 2.85
CA GLU A 37 -11.68 -12.39 1.47
C GLU A 37 -12.81 -11.66 0.75
N ALA A 38 -13.49 -10.74 1.41
CA ALA A 38 -14.60 -10.01 0.78
C ALA A 38 -14.12 -9.14 -0.40
N ILE A 39 -12.88 -8.63 -0.33
CA ILE A 39 -12.23 -7.94 -1.44
C ILE A 39 -10.85 -8.56 -1.64
N ASP A 40 -10.37 -8.57 -2.89
CA ASP A 40 -9.11 -9.22 -3.19
C ASP A 40 -7.89 -8.37 -2.80
N VAL A 41 -6.71 -8.99 -2.82
CA VAL A 41 -5.47 -8.32 -2.42
C VAL A 41 -5.14 -7.15 -3.34
N LYS A 42 -5.37 -7.30 -4.64
CA LYS A 42 -5.13 -6.21 -5.60
C LYS A 42 -5.94 -4.98 -5.23
N THR A 43 -7.22 -5.16 -4.91
CA THR A 43 -8.09 -4.07 -4.48
C THR A 43 -7.60 -3.45 -3.18
N LYS A 44 -7.18 -4.28 -2.22
CA LYS A 44 -6.63 -3.77 -0.96
C LYS A 44 -5.38 -2.93 -1.18
N CYS A 45 -4.51 -3.33 -2.11
CA CYS A 45 -3.34 -2.53 -2.48
C CYS A 45 -3.75 -1.16 -3.00
N ILE A 46 -4.76 -1.11 -3.87
CA ILE A 46 -5.27 0.15 -4.43
C ILE A 46 -5.83 1.04 -3.32
N ILE A 47 -6.64 0.48 -2.44
CA ILE A 47 -7.22 1.22 -1.32
C ILE A 47 -6.11 1.81 -0.44
N THR A 48 -5.08 1.02 -0.17
CA THR A 48 -3.97 1.44 0.69
C THR A 48 -3.19 2.60 0.05
N VAL A 49 -2.85 2.49 -1.23
CA VAL A 49 -2.15 3.55 -1.96
C VAL A 49 -2.97 4.84 -1.95
N VAL A 50 -4.26 4.76 -2.25
CA VAL A 50 -5.13 5.94 -2.29
C VAL A 50 -5.28 6.54 -0.89
N SER A 51 -5.37 5.71 0.14
CA SER A 51 -5.46 6.18 1.53
C SER A 51 -4.22 6.94 1.96
N LEU A 52 -3.02 6.42 1.61
CA LEU A 52 -1.76 7.10 1.91
C LEU A 52 -1.66 8.42 1.16
N MET A 53 -2.01 8.42 -0.13
CA MET A 53 -2.05 9.61 -0.95
C MET A 53 -2.94 10.68 -0.33
N ALA A 54 -4.16 10.31 0.02
CA ALA A 54 -5.14 11.23 0.59
C ALA A 54 -4.66 11.80 1.93
N SER A 55 -3.95 11.00 2.71
CA SER A 55 -3.41 11.40 4.02
C SER A 55 -2.10 12.19 3.90
N GLY A 56 -1.57 12.35 2.70
CA GLY A 56 -0.32 13.08 2.49
C GLY A 56 0.93 12.31 2.91
N ILE A 57 0.83 11.00 3.00
CA ILE A 57 1.97 10.15 3.36
C ILE A 57 2.69 9.75 2.09
N THR A 58 3.87 10.38 1.86
CA THR A 58 4.62 10.21 0.62
C THR A 58 6.06 9.76 0.85
N ASP A 59 6.31 9.15 1.99
CA ASP A 59 7.63 8.63 2.36
C ASP A 59 7.80 7.17 1.89
N SER A 60 8.70 6.44 2.52
CA SER A 60 8.98 5.04 2.16
C SER A 60 7.77 4.13 2.32
N SER A 61 6.80 4.50 3.17
CA SER A 61 5.56 3.73 3.31
C SER A 61 4.79 3.71 2.00
N LEU A 62 4.71 4.85 1.31
CA LEU A 62 4.05 4.92 0.02
C LEU A 62 4.79 4.08 -1.03
N SER A 63 6.12 4.19 -1.09
CA SER A 63 6.92 3.39 -2.02
C SER A 63 6.69 1.90 -1.84
N TYR A 64 6.68 1.46 -0.58
CA TYR A 64 6.43 0.06 -0.24
C TYR A 64 5.08 -0.42 -0.80
N HIS A 65 4.03 0.36 -0.55
CA HIS A 65 2.69 -0.03 -0.98
C HIS A 65 2.48 0.11 -2.49
N LEU A 66 3.15 1.04 -3.14
CA LEU A 66 3.15 1.11 -4.61
C LEU A 66 3.81 -0.14 -5.21
N GLN A 67 4.97 -0.53 -4.67
CA GLN A 67 5.64 -1.74 -5.14
C GLN A 67 4.77 -2.98 -4.89
N ASN A 68 4.12 -3.02 -3.73
CA ASN A 68 3.22 -4.12 -3.39
C ASN A 68 2.04 -4.19 -4.37
N ALA A 69 1.50 -3.03 -4.76
CA ALA A 69 0.42 -2.97 -5.74
C ALA A 69 0.88 -3.53 -7.10
N LYS A 70 2.08 -3.14 -7.54
CA LYS A 70 2.65 -3.69 -8.78
C LYS A 70 2.81 -5.21 -8.69
N ASN A 71 3.33 -5.69 -7.57
CA ASN A 71 3.56 -7.12 -7.36
C ASN A 71 2.26 -7.93 -7.35
N HIS A 72 1.13 -7.31 -7.05
CA HIS A 72 -0.17 -7.96 -7.01
C HIS A 72 -1.04 -7.64 -8.23
N GLY A 73 -0.41 -7.21 -9.32
CA GLY A 73 -1.06 -7.15 -10.61
C GLY A 73 -1.65 -5.81 -11.02
N VAL A 74 -1.40 -4.74 -10.26
CA VAL A 74 -1.80 -3.41 -10.71
C VAL A 74 -0.88 -3.00 -11.85
N THR A 75 -1.45 -2.78 -13.03
CA THR A 75 -0.68 -2.44 -14.22
C THR A 75 -0.31 -0.96 -14.25
N LYS A 76 0.63 -0.62 -15.13
CA LYS A 76 1.03 0.77 -15.36
C LYS A 76 -0.16 1.65 -15.74
N GLU A 77 -1.00 1.16 -16.65
CA GLU A 77 -2.19 1.87 -17.10
C GLU A 77 -3.19 2.03 -15.95
N GLU A 78 -3.33 1.00 -15.14
CA GLU A 78 -4.24 1.05 -14.00
C GLU A 78 -3.77 2.04 -12.94
N ILE A 79 -2.50 1.99 -12.56
CA ILE A 79 -2.01 2.91 -11.52
C ILE A 79 -2.08 4.37 -11.97
N ALA A 80 -1.81 4.62 -13.26
CA ALA A 80 -1.94 5.98 -13.81
C ALA A 80 -3.39 6.48 -13.70
N ALA A 81 -4.34 5.63 -14.04
CA ALA A 81 -5.77 5.98 -13.96
C ALA A 81 -6.22 6.17 -12.50
N ILE A 82 -5.76 5.30 -11.61
CA ILE A 82 -6.10 5.37 -10.18
C ILE A 82 -5.63 6.69 -9.58
N ILE A 83 -4.36 7.03 -9.80
CA ILE A 83 -3.78 8.26 -9.23
C ILE A 83 -4.46 9.48 -9.85
N THR A 84 -4.71 9.47 -11.15
CA THR A 84 -5.39 10.56 -11.84
C THR A 84 -6.78 10.80 -11.26
N HIS A 85 -7.55 9.72 -11.10
CA HIS A 85 -8.89 9.82 -10.53
C HIS A 85 -8.84 10.38 -9.10
N ALA A 86 -7.98 9.81 -8.26
CA ALA A 86 -7.85 10.22 -6.86
C ALA A 86 -7.42 11.69 -6.74
N THR A 87 -6.54 12.15 -7.63
CA THR A 87 -6.06 13.53 -7.65
C THR A 87 -7.20 14.54 -7.72
N MET A 88 -8.27 14.23 -8.46
CA MET A 88 -9.43 15.11 -8.60
C MET A 88 -10.14 15.35 -7.27
N TYR A 89 -9.98 14.45 -6.32
CA TYR A 89 -10.67 14.53 -5.02
C TYR A 89 -9.75 14.93 -3.87
N VAL A 90 -8.44 14.63 -3.96
CA VAL A 90 -7.52 14.87 -2.84
C VAL A 90 -6.54 16.02 -3.08
N GLY A 91 -6.42 16.50 -4.32
CA GLY A 91 -5.59 17.65 -4.62
C GLY A 91 -4.44 17.35 -5.56
N TRP A 92 -4.13 18.32 -6.41
CA TRP A 92 -3.16 18.19 -7.48
C TRP A 92 -1.72 17.94 -6.98
N PRO A 93 -1.25 18.67 -5.94
CA PRO A 93 0.11 18.42 -5.44
C PRO A 93 0.32 16.99 -4.92
N LYS A 94 -0.70 16.40 -4.32
CA LYS A 94 -0.61 15.00 -3.86
C LYS A 94 -0.48 14.05 -5.04
N GLY A 95 -1.20 14.33 -6.13
CA GLY A 95 -1.08 13.56 -7.37
C GLY A 95 0.34 13.58 -7.90
N TRP A 96 0.95 14.75 -7.97
CA TRP A 96 2.34 14.88 -8.41
C TRP A 96 3.30 14.07 -7.53
N ALA A 97 3.14 14.16 -6.22
CA ALA A 97 4.02 13.46 -5.29
C ALA A 97 3.94 11.94 -5.49
N VAL A 98 2.74 11.41 -5.66
CA VAL A 98 2.56 9.97 -5.86
C VAL A 98 3.08 9.54 -7.24
N PHE A 99 2.84 10.33 -8.28
CA PHE A 99 3.32 10.01 -9.62
C PHE A 99 4.85 9.97 -9.70
N ARG A 100 5.55 10.83 -8.96
CA ARG A 100 7.02 10.79 -8.95
C ARG A 100 7.53 9.43 -8.52
N GLN A 101 6.92 8.82 -7.51
CA GLN A 101 7.31 7.50 -7.05
C GLN A 101 6.79 6.39 -7.97
N ALA A 102 5.53 6.48 -8.40
CA ALA A 102 4.94 5.47 -9.26
C ALA A 102 5.69 5.34 -10.59
N LYS A 103 6.11 6.46 -11.17
CA LYS A 103 6.86 6.47 -12.42
C LYS A 103 8.14 5.63 -12.33
N GLU A 104 8.82 5.68 -11.20
CA GLU A 104 10.05 4.91 -11.00
C GLU A 104 9.77 3.43 -10.81
N ILE A 105 8.65 3.08 -10.17
CA ILE A 105 8.30 1.69 -9.89
C ILE A 105 7.79 0.98 -11.16
N TRP A 106 6.95 1.65 -11.93
CA TRP A 106 6.43 1.10 -13.19
C TRP A 106 7.23 1.62 -14.40
N ASN A 107 8.53 1.49 -14.34
CA ASN A 107 9.42 2.01 -15.37
C ASN A 107 9.77 1.00 -16.46
N ASP A 108 9.19 -0.16 -16.43
CA ASP A 108 9.33 -1.21 -17.46
C ASP A 108 8.19 -1.21 -18.53
#